data_b1e9760aa2f8864168b8c32f9488f92f
#
_entry.id   b1e9760aa2f8864168b8c32f9488f92f
#
_cell.length_a   1.000
_cell.length_b   1.000
_cell.length_c   1.000
_cell.angle_alpha   90.00
_cell.angle_beta   90.00
_cell.angle_gamma   90.00
#
_symmetry.space_group_name_H-M   'P 1'
#
loop_
_entity.id
_entity.type
_entity.pdbx_description
1 polymer ?
#
loop_
_entity_poly.entity_id
_entity_poly.type
_entity_poly.pdbx_seq_one_letter_code
_entity_poly.pdbx_strand_id
1 'polypeptide(L)'
;MSDPIITITQAAPSSLDEILSLLQVVNLPSEGVADYLASFFVAKTYTGKIVGCVGCEQHGQLGLLRSAAVHPDYQGAKVGTRLVFSLLSDAREKNIAEVLLLTTTAQDFFARNFGFQAAKRWRYNKRLQHSPEWNLPRCSSAILMKLKLQRAK
;
A
#
# COMPACT_ATOMS: atom_id res chain seq x y z
N MET A 1 26.53 11.71 5.84
CA MET A 1 25.36 12.32 5.18
C MET A 1 24.13 12.19 6.03
N SER A 2 23.41 13.26 6.21
CA SER A 2 22.14 13.19 6.92
C SER A 2 21.09 12.53 6.04
N ASP A 3 20.16 11.78 6.67
CA ASP A 3 19.02 11.22 5.94
C ASP A 3 18.15 12.35 5.39
N PRO A 4 17.53 12.15 4.23
CA PRO A 4 16.63 13.16 3.68
C PRO A 4 15.44 13.35 4.63
N ILE A 5 14.97 14.60 4.74
CA ILE A 5 13.77 14.90 5.50
C ILE A 5 12.57 14.49 4.67
N ILE A 6 11.85 13.47 5.14
CA ILE A 6 10.69 12.91 4.45
C ILE A 6 9.47 13.08 5.34
N THR A 7 8.38 13.59 4.75
CA THR A 7 7.10 13.76 5.43
C THR A 7 6.09 12.78 4.82
N ILE A 8 5.34 12.09 5.68
CA ILE A 8 4.27 11.18 5.23
C ILE A 8 2.94 11.91 5.42
N THR A 9 2.16 12.03 4.35
CA THR A 9 0.84 12.69 4.38
C THR A 9 -0.15 11.91 3.52
N GLN A 10 -1.45 12.17 3.72
CA GLN A 10 -2.47 11.67 2.81
C GLN A 10 -2.26 12.29 1.43
N ALA A 11 -2.56 11.51 0.39
CA ALA A 11 -2.50 11.99 -0.98
C ALA A 11 -3.60 13.02 -1.23
N ALA A 12 -3.26 14.07 -1.97
CA ALA A 12 -4.23 15.04 -2.47
C ALA A 12 -4.65 14.65 -3.90
N PRO A 13 -5.79 15.14 -4.40
CA PRO A 13 -6.17 14.91 -5.79
C PRO A 13 -5.07 15.31 -6.78
N SER A 14 -4.33 16.37 -6.48
CA SER A 14 -3.21 16.82 -7.32
C SER A 14 -2.00 15.89 -7.31
N SER A 15 -1.97 14.90 -6.42
CA SER A 15 -0.86 13.95 -6.32
C SER A 15 -0.95 12.80 -7.32
N LEU A 16 -2.08 12.64 -7.99
CA LEU A 16 -2.34 11.45 -8.81
C LEU A 16 -1.27 11.22 -9.88
N ASP A 17 -0.94 12.24 -10.64
CA ASP A 17 0.01 12.09 -11.75
C ASP A 17 1.40 11.69 -11.26
N GLU A 18 1.86 12.24 -10.15
CA GLU A 18 3.16 11.87 -9.58
C GLU A 18 3.13 10.44 -9.04
N ILE A 19 2.02 10.02 -8.43
CA ILE A 19 1.86 8.64 -7.96
C ILE A 19 1.92 7.68 -9.14
N LEU A 20 1.19 7.96 -10.22
CA LEU A 20 1.19 7.11 -11.41
C LEU A 20 2.59 7.01 -12.03
N SER A 21 3.31 8.13 -12.08
CA SER A 21 4.69 8.14 -12.58
C SER A 21 5.61 7.28 -11.71
N LEU A 22 5.46 7.38 -10.40
CA LEU A 22 6.26 6.59 -9.47
C LEU A 22 6.00 5.08 -9.64
N LEU A 23 4.71 4.70 -9.76
CA LEU A 23 4.35 3.30 -9.98
C LEU A 23 4.96 2.76 -11.27
N GLN A 24 5.00 3.58 -12.32
CA GLN A 24 5.63 3.19 -13.58
C GLN A 24 7.14 2.94 -13.40
N VAL A 25 7.82 3.80 -12.64
CA VAL A 25 9.26 3.66 -12.37
C VAL A 25 9.56 2.32 -11.68
N VAL A 26 8.72 1.89 -10.75
CA VAL A 26 8.92 0.64 -10.00
C VAL A 26 8.14 -0.53 -10.58
N ASN A 27 7.51 -0.35 -11.75
CA ASN A 27 6.79 -1.39 -12.48
C ASN A 27 5.64 -2.03 -11.68
N LEU A 28 4.82 -1.20 -11.05
CA LEU A 28 3.62 -1.64 -10.34
C LEU A 28 2.35 -1.23 -11.09
N PRO A 29 1.23 -1.96 -10.90
CA PRO A 29 -0.03 -1.65 -11.56
C PRO A 29 -0.59 -0.30 -11.15
N SER A 30 -1.17 0.42 -12.13
CA SER A 30 -1.84 1.70 -11.90
C SER A 30 -3.37 1.59 -11.91
N GLU A 31 -3.91 0.43 -12.30
CA GLU A 31 -5.36 0.24 -12.44
C GLU A 31 -6.06 0.48 -11.10
N GLY A 32 -7.09 1.34 -11.11
CA GLY A 32 -7.89 1.63 -9.93
C GLY A 32 -7.31 2.65 -8.96
N VAL A 33 -6.10 3.14 -9.17
CA VAL A 33 -5.47 4.09 -8.25
C VAL A 33 -6.31 5.35 -8.09
N ALA A 34 -6.81 5.91 -9.19
CA ALA A 34 -7.61 7.13 -9.15
C ALA A 34 -8.87 6.96 -8.28
N ASP A 35 -9.52 5.81 -8.36
CA ASP A 35 -10.75 5.54 -7.61
C ASP A 35 -10.53 5.40 -6.11
N TYR A 36 -9.33 5.04 -5.70
CA TYR A 36 -8.98 4.82 -4.29
C TYR A 36 -8.00 5.86 -3.75
N LEU A 37 -7.79 6.94 -4.48
CA LEU A 37 -6.77 7.94 -4.16
C LEU A 37 -6.92 8.52 -2.75
N ALA A 38 -8.15 8.69 -2.27
CA ALA A 38 -8.41 9.20 -0.92
C ALA A 38 -7.87 8.30 0.19
N SER A 39 -7.56 7.04 -0.14
CA SER A 39 -6.99 6.08 0.81
C SER A 39 -5.49 5.85 0.56
N PHE A 40 -4.83 6.77 -0.13
CA PHE A 40 -3.40 6.71 -0.36
C PHE A 40 -2.64 7.64 0.57
N PHE A 41 -1.44 7.21 0.93
CA PHE A 41 -0.43 8.03 1.62
C PHE A 41 0.77 8.22 0.70
N VAL A 42 1.41 9.39 0.82
CA VAL A 42 2.61 9.72 0.04
C VAL A 42 3.73 10.14 0.95
N ALA A 43 4.94 9.86 0.51
CA ALA A 43 6.16 10.33 1.14
C ALA A 43 6.71 11.47 0.30
N LYS A 44 6.90 12.63 0.90
CA LYS A 44 7.36 13.84 0.21
C LYS A 44 8.70 14.31 0.77
N THR A 45 9.57 14.76 -0.13
CA THR A 45 10.77 15.52 0.26
C THR A 45 10.35 16.90 0.74
N TYR A 46 11.31 17.64 1.33
CA TYR A 46 11.04 19.01 1.79
C TYR A 46 10.66 19.95 0.64
N THR A 47 11.00 19.62 -0.59
CA THR A 47 10.60 20.41 -1.78
C THR A 47 9.22 20.01 -2.30
N GLY A 48 8.57 19.02 -1.69
CA GLY A 48 7.26 18.56 -2.10
C GLY A 48 7.27 17.47 -3.16
N LYS A 49 8.42 16.93 -3.53
CA LYS A 49 8.50 15.84 -4.50
C LYS A 49 8.04 14.54 -3.85
N ILE A 50 7.15 13.80 -4.53
CA ILE A 50 6.65 12.50 -4.06
C ILE A 50 7.69 11.44 -4.44
N VAL A 51 8.20 10.74 -3.41
CA VAL A 51 9.22 9.70 -3.57
C VAL A 51 8.77 8.33 -3.05
N GLY A 52 7.56 8.26 -2.54
CA GLY A 52 6.97 7.00 -2.10
C GLY A 52 5.47 7.11 -2.01
N CYS A 53 4.79 5.97 -2.06
CA CYS A 53 3.33 5.91 -1.87
C CYS A 53 2.91 4.54 -1.38
N VAL A 54 1.69 4.47 -0.85
CA VAL A 54 1.00 3.23 -0.52
C VAL A 54 -0.50 3.53 -0.51
N GLY A 55 -1.30 2.59 -0.94
CA GLY A 55 -2.75 2.76 -0.97
C GLY A 55 -3.50 1.58 -0.39
N CYS A 56 -4.79 1.80 -0.17
CA CYS A 56 -5.68 0.77 0.34
C CYS A 56 -7.00 0.83 -0.40
N GLU A 57 -7.43 -0.31 -0.92
CA GLU A 57 -8.80 -0.48 -1.40
C GLU A 57 -9.64 -0.99 -0.24
N GLN A 58 -10.63 -0.24 0.19
CA GLN A 58 -11.53 -0.68 1.25
C GLN A 58 -12.74 -1.40 0.65
N HIS A 59 -12.94 -2.63 1.05
CA HIS A 59 -14.06 -3.48 0.65
C HIS A 59 -14.78 -3.95 1.94
N GLY A 60 -15.70 -3.12 2.44
CA GLY A 60 -16.35 -3.39 3.74
C GLY A 60 -15.32 -3.25 4.87
N GLN A 61 -15.19 -4.29 5.69
CA GLN A 61 -14.20 -4.33 6.77
C GLN A 61 -12.86 -4.94 6.33
N LEU A 62 -12.70 -5.16 5.03
CA LEU A 62 -11.50 -5.73 4.46
C LEU A 62 -10.77 -4.64 3.68
N GLY A 63 -9.47 -4.49 3.91
CA GLY A 63 -8.63 -3.58 3.14
C GLY A 63 -7.64 -4.36 2.29
N LEU A 64 -7.44 -3.94 1.05
CA LEU A 64 -6.38 -4.49 0.20
C LEU A 64 -5.29 -3.42 0.05
N LEU A 65 -4.19 -3.62 0.76
CA LEU A 65 -3.02 -2.76 0.66
C LEU A 65 -2.39 -2.97 -0.71
N ARG A 66 -2.10 -1.88 -1.40
CA ARG A 66 -1.58 -1.92 -2.76
C ARG A 66 -0.62 -0.78 -3.03
N SER A 67 0.09 -0.90 -4.14
CA SER A 67 0.87 0.23 -4.69
C SER A 67 1.94 0.73 -3.71
N ALA A 68 2.52 -0.17 -2.91
CA ALA A 68 3.60 0.19 -2.00
C ALA A 68 4.88 0.38 -2.81
N ALA A 69 5.31 1.61 -2.96
CA ALA A 69 6.42 1.96 -3.82
C ALA A 69 7.29 3.02 -3.17
N VAL A 70 8.61 2.85 -3.30
CA VAL A 70 9.60 3.86 -2.90
C VAL A 70 10.56 4.03 -4.06
N HIS A 71 10.77 5.28 -4.49
CA HIS A 71 11.70 5.58 -5.57
C HIS A 71 13.09 4.99 -5.22
N PRO A 72 13.79 4.39 -6.20
CA PRO A 72 15.08 3.73 -5.94
C PRO A 72 16.10 4.61 -5.20
N ASP A 73 16.12 5.91 -5.47
CA ASP A 73 17.06 6.83 -4.84
C ASP A 73 16.77 7.07 -3.35
N TYR A 74 15.60 6.63 -2.86
CA TYR A 74 15.17 6.87 -1.48
C TYR A 74 14.95 5.57 -0.71
N GLN A 75 15.26 4.43 -1.27
CA GLN A 75 15.19 3.15 -0.58
C GLN A 75 16.29 3.09 0.50
N GLY A 76 16.00 2.37 1.58
CA GLY A 76 16.95 2.22 2.69
C GLY A 76 16.77 3.22 3.81
N ALA A 77 15.95 4.27 3.63
CA ALA A 77 15.67 5.27 4.68
C ALA A 77 14.37 4.98 5.43
N LYS A 78 13.91 3.74 5.40
CA LYS A 78 12.68 3.27 6.06
C LYS A 78 11.41 4.02 5.61
N VAL A 79 11.43 4.57 4.41
CA VAL A 79 10.27 5.28 3.85
C VAL A 79 9.10 4.33 3.70
N GLY A 80 9.34 3.14 3.16
CA GLY A 80 8.29 2.12 3.01
C GLY A 80 7.67 1.71 4.33
N THR A 81 8.48 1.53 5.36
CA THR A 81 8.01 1.17 6.71
C THR A 81 7.10 2.27 7.26
N ARG A 82 7.49 3.53 7.12
CA ARG A 82 6.71 4.67 7.59
C ARG A 82 5.38 4.79 6.84
N LEU A 83 5.40 4.58 5.52
CA LEU A 83 4.20 4.63 4.70
C LEU A 83 3.20 3.55 5.13
N VAL A 84 3.65 2.30 5.24
CA VAL A 84 2.77 1.19 5.62
C VAL A 84 2.23 1.39 7.05
N PHE A 85 3.07 1.87 7.96
CA PHE A 85 2.63 2.17 9.33
C PHE A 85 1.49 3.20 9.33
N SER A 86 1.62 4.26 8.55
CA SER A 86 0.58 5.29 8.44
C SER A 86 -0.72 4.73 7.86
N LEU A 87 -0.61 3.88 6.84
CA LEU A 87 -1.79 3.25 6.25
C LEU A 87 -2.49 2.32 7.23
N LEU A 88 -1.73 1.52 7.97
CA LEU A 88 -2.33 0.58 8.92
C LEU A 88 -3.00 1.32 10.08
N SER A 89 -2.42 2.43 10.53
CA SER A 89 -3.04 3.27 11.57
C SER A 89 -4.36 3.86 11.08
N ASP A 90 -4.39 4.36 9.85
CA ASP A 90 -5.60 4.90 9.25
C ASP A 90 -6.66 3.82 9.05
N ALA A 91 -6.25 2.64 8.58
CA ALA A 91 -7.16 1.50 8.40
C ALA A 91 -7.82 1.09 9.72
N ARG A 92 -7.06 1.10 10.81
CA ARG A 92 -7.58 0.78 12.13
C ARG A 92 -8.64 1.79 12.55
N GLU A 93 -8.41 3.07 12.31
CA GLU A 93 -9.39 4.12 12.64
C GLU A 93 -10.66 4.01 11.79
N LYS A 94 -10.54 3.49 10.58
CA LYS A 94 -11.69 3.26 9.69
C LYS A 94 -12.43 1.96 9.97
N ASN A 95 -12.07 1.25 11.05
CA ASN A 95 -12.66 -0.03 11.45
C ASN A 95 -12.47 -1.14 10.41
N ILE A 96 -11.37 -1.09 9.68
CA ILE A 96 -10.97 -2.21 8.83
C ILE A 96 -10.48 -3.31 9.76
N ALA A 97 -11.08 -4.49 9.64
CA ALA A 97 -10.77 -5.61 10.53
C ALA A 97 -9.55 -6.39 10.08
N GLU A 98 -9.31 -6.44 8.77
CA GLU A 98 -8.24 -7.24 8.21
C GLU A 98 -7.68 -6.56 6.96
N VAL A 99 -6.35 -6.55 6.85
CA VAL A 99 -5.66 -6.00 5.68
C VAL A 99 -4.99 -7.14 4.92
N LEU A 100 -5.24 -7.19 3.64
CA LEU A 100 -4.63 -8.14 2.71
C LEU A 100 -3.65 -7.41 1.80
N LEU A 101 -2.73 -8.15 1.22
CA LEU A 101 -1.87 -7.64 0.14
C LEU A 101 -1.42 -8.80 -0.75
N LEU A 102 -1.06 -8.46 -1.98
CA LEU A 102 -0.49 -9.38 -2.95
C LEU A 102 0.95 -8.96 -3.22
N THR A 103 1.90 -9.88 -3.08
CA THR A 103 3.32 -9.57 -3.31
C THR A 103 4.03 -10.73 -3.97
N THR A 104 5.01 -10.41 -4.82
CA THR A 104 5.89 -11.41 -5.42
C THR A 104 7.26 -11.43 -4.75
N THR A 105 7.70 -10.31 -4.17
CA THR A 105 9.09 -10.16 -3.70
C THR A 105 9.24 -9.61 -2.30
N ALA A 106 8.16 -9.09 -1.69
CA ALA A 106 8.26 -8.34 -0.41
C ALA A 106 7.71 -9.11 0.79
N GLN A 107 7.61 -10.43 0.69
CA GLN A 107 7.05 -11.26 1.77
C GLN A 107 7.79 -11.04 3.09
N ASP A 108 9.12 -11.08 3.07
CA ASP A 108 9.92 -10.93 4.27
C ASP A 108 9.74 -9.55 4.89
N PHE A 109 9.66 -8.50 4.06
CA PHE A 109 9.45 -7.14 4.53
C PHE A 109 8.15 -7.05 5.34
N PHE A 110 7.06 -7.53 4.78
CA PHE A 110 5.75 -7.44 5.44
C PHE A 110 5.64 -8.36 6.64
N ALA A 111 6.23 -9.56 6.58
CA ALA A 111 6.21 -10.48 7.70
C ALA A 111 7.02 -9.95 8.88
N ARG A 112 8.23 -9.48 8.63
CA ARG A 112 9.15 -9.07 9.70
C ARG A 112 8.75 -7.74 10.33
N ASN A 113 8.30 -6.78 9.52
CA ASN A 113 8.04 -5.43 10.03
C ASN A 113 6.63 -5.26 10.58
N PHE A 114 5.66 -6.06 10.12
CA PHE A 114 4.25 -5.83 10.47
C PHE A 114 3.52 -7.08 10.93
N GLY A 115 4.11 -8.28 10.78
CA GLY A 115 3.47 -9.52 11.22
C GLY A 115 2.47 -10.08 10.23
N PHE A 116 2.51 -9.69 8.95
CA PHE A 116 1.68 -10.30 7.93
C PHE A 116 2.01 -11.79 7.79
N GLN A 117 1.00 -12.60 7.51
CA GLN A 117 1.12 -14.04 7.34
C GLN A 117 0.54 -14.45 5.99
N ALA A 118 1.05 -15.52 5.40
CA ALA A 118 0.51 -16.06 4.17
C ALA A 118 -0.95 -16.48 4.35
N ALA A 119 -1.75 -16.30 3.32
CA ALA A 119 -3.17 -16.63 3.33
C ALA A 119 -3.56 -17.29 2.01
N LYS A 120 -4.77 -17.86 1.98
CA LYS A 120 -5.28 -18.57 0.79
C LYS A 120 -6.29 -17.70 0.06
N ARG A 121 -6.09 -17.49 -1.23
CA ARG A 121 -6.91 -16.62 -2.07
C ARG A 121 -8.38 -17.01 -2.08
N TRP A 122 -8.67 -18.31 -2.09
CA TRP A 122 -10.05 -18.77 -2.23
C TRP A 122 -10.98 -18.26 -1.12
N ARG A 123 -10.42 -17.93 0.04
CA ARG A 123 -11.21 -17.40 1.16
C ARG A 123 -11.72 -15.98 0.89
N TYR A 124 -11.09 -15.27 -0.06
CA TYR A 124 -11.33 -13.84 -0.27
C TYR A 124 -11.89 -13.51 -1.63
N ASN A 125 -11.93 -14.48 -2.56
CA ASN A 125 -12.33 -14.22 -3.95
C ASN A 125 -13.68 -13.52 -4.06
N LYS A 126 -14.68 -13.97 -3.29
CA LYS A 126 -16.01 -13.38 -3.36
C LYS A 126 -16.02 -11.94 -2.85
N ARG A 127 -15.29 -11.68 -1.77
CA ARG A 127 -15.26 -10.36 -1.13
C ARG A 127 -14.48 -9.34 -1.95
N LEU A 128 -13.57 -9.81 -2.81
CA LEU A 128 -12.69 -8.95 -3.61
C LEU A 128 -13.01 -9.02 -5.11
N GLN A 129 -14.18 -9.55 -5.47
CA GLN A 129 -14.55 -9.74 -6.89
C GLN A 129 -14.60 -8.43 -7.67
N HIS A 130 -14.80 -7.30 -7.00
CA HIS A 130 -14.86 -5.98 -7.64
C HIS A 130 -13.55 -5.18 -7.50
N SER A 131 -12.53 -5.76 -6.90
CA SER A 131 -11.24 -5.10 -6.74
C SER A 131 -10.50 -5.01 -8.08
N PRO A 132 -10.06 -3.82 -8.50
CA PRO A 132 -9.26 -3.70 -9.71
C PRO A 132 -7.93 -4.43 -9.60
N GLU A 133 -7.23 -4.35 -8.46
CA GLU A 133 -5.94 -5.02 -8.32
C GLU A 133 -6.06 -6.53 -8.20
N TRP A 134 -7.04 -7.01 -7.42
CA TRP A 134 -7.23 -8.45 -7.17
C TRP A 134 -7.41 -9.24 -8.47
N ASN A 135 -8.06 -8.62 -9.44
CA ASN A 135 -8.44 -9.29 -10.69
C ASN A 135 -7.41 -9.11 -11.82
N LEU A 136 -6.27 -8.46 -11.56
CA LEU A 136 -5.24 -8.28 -12.58
C LEU A 136 -4.55 -9.60 -12.89
N PRO A 137 -4.38 -9.96 -14.19
CA PRO A 137 -3.67 -11.19 -14.56
C PRO A 137 -2.24 -11.28 -14.00
N ARG A 138 -1.52 -10.14 -13.99
CA ARG A 138 -0.14 -10.12 -13.47
C ARG A 138 -0.04 -10.30 -11.97
N CYS A 139 -1.15 -10.19 -11.25
CA CYS A 139 -1.19 -10.48 -9.81
C CYS A 139 -1.57 -11.92 -9.52
N SER A 140 -1.86 -12.74 -10.52
CA SER A 140 -2.32 -14.12 -10.33
C SER A 140 -1.25 -15.02 -9.69
N SER A 141 0.03 -14.73 -9.91
CA SER A 141 1.15 -15.49 -9.32
C SER A 141 1.64 -14.91 -8.00
N ALA A 142 1.09 -13.79 -7.56
CA ALA A 142 1.49 -13.15 -6.32
C ALA A 142 1.02 -13.97 -5.12
N ILE A 143 1.77 -13.86 -4.03
CA ILE A 143 1.41 -14.50 -2.77
C ILE A 143 0.50 -13.55 -2.00
N LEU A 144 -0.60 -14.09 -1.49
CA LEU A 144 -1.51 -13.36 -0.62
C LEU A 144 -0.99 -13.39 0.81
N MET A 145 -0.97 -12.22 1.44
CA MET A 145 -0.67 -12.09 2.86
C MET A 145 -1.80 -11.36 3.57
N LYS A 146 -1.95 -11.62 4.86
CA LYS A 146 -3.01 -11.02 5.69
C LYS A 146 -2.46 -10.55 7.02
N LEU A 147 -3.12 -9.52 7.56
CA LEU A 147 -2.88 -9.02 8.91
C LEU A 147 -4.22 -8.64 9.53
N LYS A 148 -4.55 -9.25 10.66
CA LYS A 148 -5.73 -8.85 11.44
C LYS A 148 -5.38 -7.60 12.23
N LEU A 149 -6.24 -6.60 12.16
CA LEU A 149 -6.05 -5.36 12.91
C LEU A 149 -6.79 -5.44 14.23
N GLN A 150 -6.14 -4.93 15.29
CA GLN A 150 -6.81 -4.73 16.57
C GLN A 150 -7.69 -3.51 16.48
N ARG A 151 -8.88 -3.58 17.07
CA ARG A 151 -9.78 -2.43 17.08
C ARG A 151 -9.15 -1.28 17.83
N ALA A 152 -9.32 -0.07 17.30
CA ALA A 152 -8.96 1.16 18.00
C ALA A 152 -9.85 1.28 19.26
N LYS A 153 -9.21 1.62 20.36
CA LYS A 153 -9.93 1.84 21.62
C LYS A 153 -10.53 3.25 21.68
#